data_0d6a9b28361fd3ee7549f45c3acb6c95
#
_entry.id   0d6a9b28361fd3ee7549f45c3acb6c95
#
_cell.length_a   1.000
_cell.length_b   1.000
_cell.length_c   1.000
_cell.angle_alpha   90.00
_cell.angle_beta   90.00
_cell.angle_gamma   90.00
#
_symmetry.space_group_name_H-M   'P 1'
#
loop_
_entity.id
_entity.type
_entity.pdbx_description
1 polymer ?
#
loop_
_entity_poly.entity_id
_entity_poly.type
_entity_poly.pdbx_seq_one_letter_code
_entity_poly.pdbx_strand_id
1 'polypeptide(L)'
;VPEVNLPDEKLVDAFGQNKRKEWKEKIHSEEELKEKMTCQLAEQGKPFPFADWSKYGGWTRKKLTEGTGFFSKIKEDNGKWWLVDPLGYAFLSVGSDCVGPEIDCRIDGVEKTLDWLPSEDDSDYGVFFQSRHVIPGRRRKFKSFSYSKANLYRVWGEKWKENWRPMIVGQLKAHGMNTLGNWSSDELFGTTEIPYVTSLPEFPTTKQNIFRDFPDVFNEEYEETAKKNAQELAPRANDPWMIGYFLRNEPSWAFVDNLVLADEVLYNPARTSCKEKLISQMEEKYQSIDALNKAWNTDFVSFADLYRPQKEISKRSDVAKE
;
A
#
# COMPACT_ATOMS: atom_id res chain seq x y z
N VAL A 1 -9.50 12.36 29.64
CA VAL A 1 -10.23 12.26 28.34
C VAL A 1 -11.62 12.77 28.65
N PRO A 2 -12.15 13.79 27.93
CA PRO A 2 -13.50 14.27 28.17
C PRO A 2 -14.49 13.12 27.94
N GLU A 3 -15.49 12.98 28.83
CA GLU A 3 -16.61 12.08 28.60
C GLU A 3 -17.36 12.50 27.35
N VAL A 4 -17.46 11.61 26.38
CA VAL A 4 -18.27 11.85 25.18
C VAL A 4 -19.71 11.48 25.52
N ASN A 5 -20.57 12.49 25.70
CA ASN A 5 -21.99 12.27 25.83
C ASN A 5 -22.59 11.92 24.47
N LEU A 6 -22.78 10.63 24.21
CA LEU A 6 -23.49 10.15 23.05
C LEU A 6 -24.99 10.40 23.21
N PRO A 7 -25.71 10.79 22.12
CA PRO A 7 -27.16 10.94 22.14
C PRO A 7 -27.82 9.58 22.44
N ASP A 8 -29.05 9.65 22.98
CA ASP A 8 -29.85 8.43 23.25
C ASP A 8 -30.56 7.88 22.02
N GLU A 9 -30.50 8.61 20.90
CA GLU A 9 -31.09 8.15 19.65
C GLU A 9 -30.14 7.21 18.86
N LYS A 10 -30.72 6.40 17.98
CA LYS A 10 -30.01 5.56 17.03
C LYS A 10 -29.45 6.39 15.88
N LEU A 11 -28.13 6.35 15.69
CA LEU A 11 -27.42 7.11 14.66
C LEU A 11 -27.11 6.29 13.40
N VAL A 12 -26.98 4.98 13.55
CA VAL A 12 -26.62 4.05 12.49
C VAL A 12 -27.74 3.03 12.35
N ASP A 13 -28.22 2.85 11.12
CA ASP A 13 -29.29 1.89 10.81
C ASP A 13 -28.76 0.43 10.73
N ALA A 14 -29.68 -0.50 10.43
CA ALA A 14 -29.37 -1.92 10.32
C ALA A 14 -28.40 -2.28 9.18
N PHE A 15 -28.17 -1.38 8.23
CA PHE A 15 -27.25 -1.54 7.10
C PHE A 15 -25.90 -0.83 7.30
N GLY A 16 -25.70 -0.19 8.45
CA GLY A 16 -24.48 0.57 8.74
C GLY A 16 -24.49 1.99 8.19
N GLN A 17 -25.65 2.52 7.79
CA GLN A 17 -25.82 3.84 7.20
C GLN A 17 -26.23 4.88 8.24
N ASN A 18 -25.92 6.15 7.97
CA ASN A 18 -26.33 7.26 8.81
C ASN A 18 -27.86 7.43 8.79
N LYS A 19 -28.52 7.32 9.95
CA LYS A 19 -29.99 7.47 10.07
C LYS A 19 -30.51 8.90 9.90
N ARG A 20 -29.67 9.91 10.17
CA ARG A 20 -30.06 11.32 10.13
C ARG A 20 -30.00 11.94 8.73
N LYS A 21 -29.42 11.24 7.76
CA LYS A 21 -29.23 11.76 6.41
C LYS A 21 -29.92 10.86 5.39
N GLU A 22 -30.47 11.51 4.38
CA GLU A 22 -31.00 10.86 3.18
C GLU A 22 -30.11 11.19 1.98
N TRP A 23 -29.96 10.20 1.09
CA TRP A 23 -29.31 10.34 -0.22
C TRP A 23 -29.91 9.31 -1.18
N LYS A 24 -29.72 9.54 -2.48
CA LYS A 24 -30.38 8.79 -3.55
C LYS A 24 -30.19 7.28 -3.49
N GLU A 25 -28.99 6.82 -3.08
CA GLU A 25 -28.60 5.41 -3.07
C GLU A 25 -28.74 4.76 -1.68
N LYS A 26 -29.33 5.46 -0.70
CA LYS A 26 -29.56 4.90 0.63
C LYS A 26 -30.47 3.67 0.55
N ILE A 27 -30.13 2.65 1.30
CA ILE A 27 -30.90 1.40 1.39
C ILE A 27 -31.88 1.50 2.55
N HIS A 28 -33.14 1.17 2.30
CA HIS A 28 -34.21 1.22 3.31
C HIS A 28 -34.76 -0.16 3.68
N SER A 29 -34.52 -1.18 2.85
CA SER A 29 -34.96 -2.54 3.13
C SER A 29 -33.97 -3.60 2.62
N GLU A 30 -34.14 -4.84 3.09
CA GLU A 30 -33.34 -5.97 2.60
C GLU A 30 -33.64 -6.30 1.14
N GLU A 31 -34.87 -6.07 0.69
CA GLU A 31 -35.25 -6.25 -0.71
C GLU A 31 -34.52 -5.26 -1.62
N GLU A 32 -34.45 -3.98 -1.23
CA GLU A 32 -33.68 -2.97 -1.96
C GLU A 32 -32.18 -3.30 -1.98
N LEU A 33 -31.62 -3.76 -0.86
CA LEU A 33 -30.24 -4.19 -0.77
C LEU A 33 -29.96 -5.34 -1.74
N LYS A 34 -30.83 -6.36 -1.74
CA LYS A 34 -30.73 -7.53 -2.62
C LYS A 34 -30.84 -7.16 -4.09
N GLU A 35 -31.82 -6.31 -4.44
CA GLU A 35 -32.02 -5.82 -5.81
C GLU A 35 -30.78 -5.07 -6.28
N LYS A 36 -30.28 -4.12 -5.51
CA LYS A 36 -29.11 -3.32 -5.83
C LYS A 36 -27.88 -4.18 -6.03
N MET A 37 -27.55 -5.09 -5.10
CA MET A 37 -26.38 -5.94 -5.21
C MET A 37 -26.50 -6.94 -6.37
N THR A 38 -27.71 -7.42 -6.67
CA THR A 38 -27.94 -8.31 -7.84
C THR A 38 -27.73 -7.54 -9.14
N CYS A 39 -28.24 -6.31 -9.25
CA CYS A 39 -27.96 -5.44 -10.40
C CYS A 39 -26.47 -5.15 -10.57
N GLN A 40 -25.78 -4.90 -9.47
CA GLN A 40 -24.33 -4.69 -9.50
C GLN A 40 -23.55 -5.93 -9.94
N LEU A 41 -23.97 -7.12 -9.50
CA LEU A 41 -23.37 -8.38 -9.91
C LEU A 41 -23.60 -8.65 -11.42
N ALA A 42 -24.69 -8.15 -12.00
CA ALA A 42 -24.93 -8.28 -13.44
C ALA A 42 -23.91 -7.55 -14.34
N GLU A 43 -23.09 -6.67 -13.76
CA GLU A 43 -21.95 -6.05 -14.47
C GLU A 43 -20.72 -6.99 -14.59
N GLN A 44 -20.73 -8.14 -13.91
CA GLN A 44 -19.63 -9.10 -13.95
C GLN A 44 -19.32 -9.53 -15.40
N GLY A 45 -18.01 -9.68 -15.69
CA GLY A 45 -17.54 -10.16 -17.00
C GLY A 45 -17.72 -9.19 -18.17
N LYS A 46 -18.32 -8.02 -17.97
CA LYS A 46 -18.40 -7.00 -19.00
C LYS A 46 -17.01 -6.42 -19.29
N PRO A 47 -16.72 -6.08 -20.55
CA PRO A 47 -15.49 -5.38 -20.89
C PRO A 47 -15.48 -3.97 -20.30
N PHE A 48 -14.33 -3.30 -20.40
CA PHE A 48 -14.26 -1.86 -20.10
C PHE A 48 -15.21 -1.06 -20.99
N PRO A 49 -15.77 0.08 -20.51
CA PRO A 49 -16.78 0.85 -21.26
C PRO A 49 -16.20 1.61 -22.46
N PHE A 50 -14.90 1.60 -22.66
CA PHE A 50 -14.22 2.32 -23.72
C PHE A 50 -13.82 1.34 -24.86
N ALA A 51 -14.36 1.57 -26.06
CA ALA A 51 -14.13 0.70 -27.22
C ALA A 51 -12.66 0.65 -27.68
N ASP A 52 -11.85 1.65 -27.31
CA ASP A 52 -10.43 1.74 -27.62
C ASP A 52 -9.53 1.31 -26.44
N TRP A 53 -10.07 0.50 -25.54
CA TRP A 53 -9.30 -0.14 -24.48
C TRP A 53 -9.11 -1.64 -24.76
N SER A 54 -7.91 -2.13 -24.51
CA SER A 54 -7.60 -3.56 -24.53
C SER A 54 -8.31 -4.28 -23.37
N LYS A 55 -8.25 -5.62 -23.37
CA LYS A 55 -8.75 -6.41 -22.23
C LYS A 55 -8.06 -6.06 -20.91
N TYR A 56 -6.84 -5.53 -20.95
CA TYR A 56 -6.09 -5.04 -19.78
C TYR A 56 -6.35 -3.56 -19.48
N GLY A 57 -7.11 -2.85 -20.28
CA GLY A 57 -7.36 -1.42 -20.14
C GLY A 57 -6.30 -0.51 -20.75
N GLY A 58 -5.42 -1.06 -21.62
CA GLY A 58 -4.46 -0.28 -22.41
C GLY A 58 -5.12 0.41 -23.59
N TRP A 59 -4.61 1.58 -23.97
CA TRP A 59 -5.15 2.39 -25.07
C TRP A 59 -4.76 1.86 -26.45
N THR A 60 -5.68 1.15 -27.12
CA THR A 60 -5.43 0.43 -28.37
C THR A 60 -5.03 1.31 -29.55
N ARG A 61 -5.33 2.63 -29.49
CA ARG A 61 -4.87 3.58 -30.53
C ARG A 61 -3.38 3.92 -30.42
N LYS A 62 -2.71 3.52 -29.34
CA LYS A 62 -1.28 3.78 -29.13
C LYS A 62 -0.57 2.48 -28.80
N LYS A 63 -0.11 1.79 -29.83
CA LYS A 63 0.74 0.63 -29.70
C LYS A 63 2.20 1.07 -29.58
N LEU A 64 2.89 0.64 -28.52
CA LEU A 64 4.26 1.03 -28.21
C LEU A 64 5.26 -0.09 -28.48
N THR A 65 4.82 -1.35 -28.34
CA THR A 65 5.64 -2.55 -28.56
C THR A 65 4.77 -3.69 -29.10
N GLU A 66 5.38 -4.82 -29.47
CA GLU A 66 4.64 -6.02 -29.86
C GLU A 66 3.93 -6.73 -28.68
N GLY A 67 4.21 -6.28 -27.45
CA GLY A 67 3.72 -6.91 -26.23
C GLY A 67 4.63 -8.06 -25.80
N THR A 68 4.73 -8.22 -24.48
CA THR A 68 5.59 -9.25 -23.87
C THR A 68 4.79 -10.32 -23.14
N GLY A 69 3.46 -10.15 -23.06
CA GLY A 69 2.60 -10.95 -22.20
C GLY A 69 2.56 -10.45 -20.74
N PHE A 70 3.33 -9.41 -20.41
CA PHE A 70 3.43 -8.81 -19.07
C PHE A 70 3.43 -7.29 -19.15
N PHE A 71 3.08 -6.64 -18.03
CA PHE A 71 3.24 -5.20 -17.92
C PHE A 71 4.72 -4.82 -17.98
N SER A 72 5.00 -3.72 -18.66
CA SER A 72 6.35 -3.20 -18.85
C SER A 72 6.35 -1.67 -18.87
N LYS A 73 7.51 -1.07 -19.08
CA LYS A 73 7.65 0.37 -19.22
C LYS A 73 8.53 0.70 -20.42
N ILE A 74 8.23 1.81 -21.10
CA ILE A 74 9.04 2.33 -22.20
C ILE A 74 9.21 3.83 -22.05
N LYS A 75 10.37 4.33 -22.50
CA LYS A 75 10.62 5.76 -22.65
C LYS A 75 10.63 6.11 -24.12
N GLU A 76 9.76 7.03 -24.55
CA GLU A 76 9.75 7.58 -25.91
C GLU A 76 10.92 8.54 -26.11
N ASP A 77 11.28 8.82 -27.37
CA ASP A 77 12.36 9.74 -27.74
C ASP A 77 12.16 11.16 -27.20
N ASN A 78 10.91 11.57 -27.01
CA ASN A 78 10.55 12.84 -26.37
C ASN A 78 10.77 12.87 -24.85
N GLY A 79 11.28 11.78 -24.27
CA GLY A 79 11.58 11.64 -22.86
C GLY A 79 10.38 11.19 -21.99
N LYS A 80 9.17 11.02 -22.56
CA LYS A 80 7.98 10.60 -21.84
C LYS A 80 8.01 9.10 -21.53
N TRP A 81 7.72 8.76 -20.27
CA TRP A 81 7.56 7.37 -19.82
C TRP A 81 6.10 6.93 -19.96
N TRP A 82 5.93 5.67 -20.35
CA TRP A 82 4.66 4.97 -20.38
C TRP A 82 4.74 3.64 -19.63
N LEU A 83 3.68 3.28 -18.94
CA LEU A 83 3.40 1.88 -18.70
C LEU A 83 2.86 1.29 -19.99
N VAL A 84 3.15 0.01 -20.20
CA VAL A 84 2.73 -0.74 -21.38
C VAL A 84 2.02 -2.00 -20.91
N ASP A 85 0.84 -2.24 -21.43
CA ASP A 85 0.07 -3.44 -21.11
C ASP A 85 0.69 -4.71 -21.76
N PRO A 86 0.26 -5.92 -21.36
CA PRO A 86 0.78 -7.17 -21.90
C PRO A 86 0.66 -7.34 -23.43
N LEU A 87 -0.24 -6.60 -24.07
CA LEU A 87 -0.44 -6.60 -25.52
C LEU A 87 0.38 -5.55 -26.26
N GLY A 88 1.13 -4.71 -25.56
CA GLY A 88 2.01 -3.69 -26.12
C GLY A 88 1.39 -2.30 -26.25
N TYR A 89 0.22 -2.07 -25.68
CA TYR A 89 -0.45 -0.76 -25.72
C TYR A 89 -0.06 0.14 -24.57
N ALA A 90 -0.07 1.46 -24.82
CA ALA A 90 0.11 2.46 -23.79
C ALA A 90 -0.95 2.29 -22.70
N PHE A 91 -0.53 2.27 -21.43
CA PHE A 91 -1.40 2.05 -20.30
C PHE A 91 -1.35 3.23 -19.33
N LEU A 92 -2.51 3.79 -19.03
CA LEU A 92 -2.71 4.77 -17.96
C LEU A 92 -3.42 4.06 -16.81
N SER A 93 -2.73 3.84 -15.70
CA SER A 93 -3.31 3.22 -14.52
C SER A 93 -4.32 4.16 -13.86
N VAL A 94 -5.57 3.77 -13.82
CA VAL A 94 -6.68 4.46 -13.16
C VAL A 94 -7.42 3.45 -12.30
N GLY A 95 -7.48 3.66 -10.99
CA GLY A 95 -8.07 2.67 -10.11
C GLY A 95 -8.28 3.16 -8.69
N SER A 96 -8.54 2.22 -7.80
CA SER A 96 -8.75 2.46 -6.38
C SER A 96 -7.84 1.60 -5.54
N ASP A 97 -7.27 2.19 -4.50
CA ASP A 97 -6.60 1.48 -3.42
C ASP A 97 -7.62 0.89 -2.44
N CYS A 98 -7.19 -0.04 -1.61
CA CYS A 98 -7.97 -0.59 -0.50
C CYS A 98 -9.32 -1.20 -0.94
N VAL A 99 -9.41 -1.77 -2.14
CA VAL A 99 -10.61 -2.46 -2.59
C VAL A 99 -10.79 -3.75 -1.81
N GLY A 100 -11.75 -3.74 -0.90
CA GLY A 100 -12.02 -4.88 -0.02
C GLY A 100 -13.39 -4.78 0.64
N PRO A 101 -13.90 -5.88 1.18
CA PRO A 101 -15.17 -5.88 1.90
C PRO A 101 -15.03 -5.44 3.37
N GLU A 102 -13.81 -5.13 3.83
CA GLU A 102 -13.50 -4.80 5.22
C GLU A 102 -13.73 -3.32 5.52
N ILE A 103 -14.97 -2.90 5.61
CA ILE A 103 -15.33 -1.62 6.20
C ILE A 103 -15.83 -1.88 7.62
N ASP A 104 -14.98 -1.57 8.61
CA ASP A 104 -15.23 -1.85 10.01
C ASP A 104 -15.78 -0.62 10.73
N CYS A 105 -16.91 -0.78 11.42
CA CYS A 105 -17.42 0.18 12.37
C CYS A 105 -16.87 -0.16 13.77
N ARG A 106 -16.15 0.78 14.39
CA ARG A 106 -15.80 0.64 15.81
C ARG A 106 -17.06 0.71 16.66
N ILE A 107 -17.23 -0.26 17.55
CA ILE A 107 -18.44 -0.40 18.35
C ILE A 107 -18.26 -0.08 19.83
N ASP A 108 -17.04 -0.12 20.38
CA ASP A 108 -16.79 0.13 21.80
C ASP A 108 -17.36 1.50 22.24
N GLY A 109 -18.30 1.45 23.18
CA GLY A 109 -18.91 2.61 23.82
C GLY A 109 -19.90 3.37 22.94
N VAL A 110 -20.24 2.84 21.75
CA VAL A 110 -21.24 3.42 20.84
C VAL A 110 -22.43 2.51 20.56
N GLU A 111 -22.45 1.32 21.17
CA GLU A 111 -23.43 0.25 20.91
C GLU A 111 -24.88 0.76 21.02
N LYS A 112 -25.15 1.65 21.99
CA LYS A 112 -26.48 2.22 22.17
C LYS A 112 -26.97 3.06 20.98
N THR A 113 -26.05 3.54 20.15
CA THR A 113 -26.37 4.37 18.98
C THR A 113 -26.59 3.55 17.70
N LEU A 114 -26.36 2.24 17.74
CA LEU A 114 -26.54 1.31 16.64
C LEU A 114 -27.95 0.74 16.68
N ASP A 115 -28.67 0.79 15.56
CA ASP A 115 -30.05 0.26 15.46
C ASP A 115 -30.05 -1.27 15.52
N TRP A 116 -29.05 -1.86 14.89
CA TRP A 116 -28.82 -3.29 14.86
C TRP A 116 -27.34 -3.61 15.11
N LEU A 117 -27.09 -4.52 16.01
CA LEU A 117 -25.79 -5.14 16.25
C LEU A 117 -26.06 -6.56 16.73
N PRO A 118 -25.65 -7.63 16.03
CA PRO A 118 -25.86 -8.99 16.46
C PRO A 118 -25.05 -9.32 17.72
N SER A 119 -25.31 -10.47 18.33
CA SER A 119 -24.42 -11.03 19.36
C SER A 119 -23.09 -11.48 18.75
N GLU A 120 -22.00 -11.43 19.50
CA GLU A 120 -20.72 -12.03 19.08
C GLU A 120 -20.83 -13.56 18.89
N ASP A 121 -21.78 -14.19 19.57
CA ASP A 121 -22.08 -15.63 19.47
C ASP A 121 -23.12 -15.95 18.38
N ASP A 122 -23.54 -14.97 17.59
CA ASP A 122 -24.48 -15.19 16.49
C ASP A 122 -23.85 -16.13 15.44
N SER A 123 -24.61 -17.16 15.04
CA SER A 123 -24.12 -18.19 14.10
C SER A 123 -23.75 -17.66 12.73
N ASP A 124 -24.43 -16.61 12.27
CA ASP A 124 -24.31 -16.07 10.91
C ASP A 124 -23.43 -14.83 10.89
N TYR A 125 -23.58 -13.94 11.87
CA TYR A 125 -22.95 -12.62 11.87
C TYR A 125 -21.79 -12.48 12.86
N GLY A 126 -21.65 -13.40 13.83
CA GLY A 126 -20.58 -13.34 14.83
C GLY A 126 -19.17 -13.28 14.23
N VAL A 127 -18.96 -13.92 13.08
CA VAL A 127 -17.70 -13.96 12.34
C VAL A 127 -17.26 -12.59 11.79
N PHE A 128 -18.14 -11.59 11.78
CA PHE A 128 -17.85 -10.24 11.29
C PHE A 128 -17.42 -9.27 12.39
N PHE A 129 -17.36 -9.73 13.64
CA PHE A 129 -16.68 -9.00 14.70
C PHE A 129 -15.17 -9.15 14.61
N GLN A 130 -14.46 -8.09 14.92
CA GLN A 130 -13.00 -8.07 14.97
C GLN A 130 -12.50 -7.32 16.20
N SER A 131 -11.33 -7.74 16.71
CA SER A 131 -10.60 -7.01 17.74
C SER A 131 -9.28 -6.53 17.17
N ARG A 132 -9.13 -5.23 17.06
CA ARG A 132 -7.94 -4.60 16.46
C ARG A 132 -7.19 -3.74 17.48
N HIS A 133 -5.87 -3.63 17.32
CA HIS A 133 -5.08 -2.68 18.08
C HIS A 133 -5.36 -1.24 17.63
N VAL A 134 -5.50 -0.32 18.59
CA VAL A 134 -5.66 1.13 18.28
C VAL A 134 -4.43 1.66 17.55
N ILE A 135 -3.25 1.18 17.97
CA ILE A 135 -1.97 1.46 17.32
C ILE A 135 -1.23 0.12 17.26
N PRO A 136 -0.66 -0.27 16.11
CA PRO A 136 0.13 -1.48 16.01
C PRO A 136 1.19 -1.57 17.11
N GLY A 137 1.31 -2.73 17.76
CA GLY A 137 2.24 -2.97 18.85
C GLY A 137 1.87 -2.41 20.22
N ARG A 138 0.75 -1.67 20.37
CA ARG A 138 0.25 -1.19 21.67
C ARG A 138 -0.84 -2.11 22.24
N ARG A 139 -0.94 -2.15 23.59
CA ARG A 139 -1.86 -3.06 24.30
C ARG A 139 -3.35 -2.73 24.12
N ARG A 140 -3.69 -1.47 23.82
CA ARG A 140 -5.10 -1.05 23.72
C ARG A 140 -5.71 -1.58 22.43
N LYS A 141 -6.73 -2.42 22.57
CA LYS A 141 -7.55 -2.94 21.48
C LYS A 141 -8.90 -2.24 21.45
N PHE A 142 -9.57 -2.30 20.34
CA PHE A 142 -10.97 -1.93 20.18
C PHE A 142 -11.70 -3.05 19.44
N LYS A 143 -13.01 -3.13 19.69
CA LYS A 143 -13.91 -4.01 18.94
C LYS A 143 -14.50 -3.27 17.76
N SER A 144 -14.65 -3.97 16.65
CA SER A 144 -15.33 -3.48 15.45
C SER A 144 -16.27 -4.54 14.90
N PHE A 145 -17.26 -4.09 14.14
CA PHE A 145 -18.18 -4.94 13.41
C PHE A 145 -18.24 -4.47 11.94
N SER A 146 -18.24 -5.42 10.99
CA SER A 146 -18.26 -5.11 9.56
C SER A 146 -19.68 -5.18 9.01
N TYR A 147 -20.37 -4.03 8.93
CA TYR A 147 -21.67 -3.94 8.29
C TYR A 147 -21.61 -4.28 6.80
N SER A 148 -20.51 -3.98 6.12
CA SER A 148 -20.37 -4.28 4.70
C SER A 148 -20.38 -5.79 4.44
N LYS A 149 -19.62 -6.59 5.24
CA LYS A 149 -19.65 -8.04 5.15
C LYS A 149 -21.02 -8.63 5.57
N ALA A 150 -21.62 -8.08 6.63
CA ALA A 150 -22.94 -8.48 7.06
C ALA A 150 -24.00 -8.26 5.97
N ASN A 151 -23.93 -7.13 5.24
CA ASN A 151 -24.82 -6.85 4.12
C ASN A 151 -24.60 -7.81 2.94
N LEU A 152 -23.36 -8.14 2.62
CA LEU A 152 -23.05 -9.16 1.61
C LEU A 152 -23.62 -10.53 2.01
N TYR A 153 -23.47 -10.90 3.29
CA TYR A 153 -23.99 -12.14 3.83
C TYR A 153 -25.53 -12.19 3.84
N ARG A 154 -26.22 -11.09 4.19
CA ARG A 154 -27.68 -10.97 4.08
C ARG A 154 -28.22 -11.31 2.70
N VAL A 155 -27.48 -10.88 1.66
CA VAL A 155 -27.92 -11.08 0.26
C VAL A 155 -27.58 -12.49 -0.23
N TRP A 156 -26.40 -13.02 0.10
CA TRP A 156 -25.87 -14.22 -0.56
C TRP A 156 -25.51 -15.36 0.39
N GLY A 157 -25.69 -15.19 1.71
CA GLY A 157 -25.32 -16.20 2.70
C GLY A 157 -23.85 -16.59 2.55
N GLU A 158 -23.54 -17.87 2.70
CA GLU A 158 -22.18 -18.44 2.62
C GLU A 158 -21.46 -18.11 1.28
N LYS A 159 -22.20 -17.84 0.22
CA LYS A 159 -21.66 -17.54 -1.12
C LYS A 159 -21.28 -16.06 -1.30
N TRP A 160 -21.32 -15.25 -0.23
CA TRP A 160 -21.10 -13.82 -0.35
C TRP A 160 -19.73 -13.47 -0.97
N LYS A 161 -18.66 -14.19 -0.65
CA LYS A 161 -17.32 -13.94 -1.22
C LYS A 161 -17.25 -14.26 -2.71
N GLU A 162 -17.90 -15.35 -3.12
CA GLU A 162 -17.93 -15.78 -4.53
C GLU A 162 -18.62 -14.74 -5.42
N ASN A 163 -19.68 -14.11 -4.89
CA ASN A 163 -20.44 -13.08 -5.60
C ASN A 163 -19.82 -11.67 -5.49
N TRP A 164 -19.22 -11.35 -4.32
CA TRP A 164 -18.60 -10.04 -4.09
C TRP A 164 -17.45 -9.79 -5.05
N ARG A 165 -16.55 -10.77 -5.26
CA ARG A 165 -15.37 -10.60 -6.13
C ARG A 165 -15.71 -10.16 -7.55
N PRO A 166 -16.53 -10.88 -8.32
CA PRO A 166 -16.89 -10.44 -9.67
C PRO A 166 -17.75 -9.17 -9.68
N MET A 167 -18.59 -8.96 -8.66
CA MET A 167 -19.40 -7.76 -8.53
C MET A 167 -18.52 -6.51 -8.43
N ILE A 168 -17.56 -6.48 -7.50
CA ILE A 168 -16.74 -5.28 -7.29
C ILE A 168 -15.84 -4.99 -8.50
N VAL A 169 -15.31 -6.01 -9.15
CA VAL A 169 -14.51 -5.83 -10.37
C VAL A 169 -15.37 -5.34 -11.54
N GLY A 170 -16.58 -5.87 -11.70
CA GLY A 170 -17.54 -5.37 -12.69
C GLY A 170 -17.85 -3.90 -12.49
N GLN A 171 -18.05 -3.47 -11.24
CA GLN A 171 -18.28 -2.06 -10.90
C GLN A 171 -17.09 -1.17 -11.21
N LEU A 172 -15.89 -1.57 -10.82
CA LEU A 172 -14.68 -0.81 -11.12
C LEU A 172 -14.53 -0.60 -12.62
N LYS A 173 -14.69 -1.67 -13.41
CA LYS A 173 -14.65 -1.59 -14.87
C LYS A 173 -15.73 -0.67 -15.43
N ALA A 174 -16.97 -0.79 -14.94
CA ALA A 174 -18.09 0.06 -15.39
C ALA A 174 -17.85 1.57 -15.14
N HIS A 175 -17.06 1.89 -14.10
CA HIS A 175 -16.62 3.25 -13.79
C HIS A 175 -15.32 3.66 -14.51
N GLY A 176 -14.82 2.85 -15.45
CA GLY A 176 -13.61 3.15 -16.21
C GLY A 176 -12.32 3.00 -15.42
N MET A 177 -12.35 2.23 -14.33
CA MET A 177 -11.14 1.89 -13.56
C MET A 177 -10.54 0.59 -14.11
N ASN A 178 -9.23 0.61 -14.37
CA ASN A 178 -8.49 -0.52 -14.90
C ASN A 178 -7.43 -1.07 -13.95
N THR A 179 -7.39 -0.61 -12.71
CA THR A 179 -6.36 -1.01 -11.76
C THR A 179 -6.93 -1.21 -10.36
N LEU A 180 -6.65 -2.36 -9.76
CA LEU A 180 -6.70 -2.54 -8.30
C LEU A 180 -5.40 -2.02 -7.70
N GLY A 181 -5.50 -0.98 -6.90
CA GLY A 181 -4.36 -0.37 -6.25
C GLY A 181 -3.91 -1.14 -5.02
N ASN A 182 -2.91 -0.60 -4.34
CA ASN A 182 -2.31 -1.23 -3.16
C ASN A 182 -3.34 -1.43 -2.03
N TRP A 183 -3.07 -2.36 -1.11
CA TRP A 183 -3.96 -2.78 0.00
C TRP A 183 -5.34 -3.30 -0.40
N SER A 184 -5.57 -3.56 -1.67
CA SER A 184 -6.76 -4.28 -2.09
C SER A 184 -6.70 -5.74 -1.62
N SER A 185 -7.87 -6.37 -1.47
CA SER A 185 -7.97 -7.75 -0.98
C SER A 185 -7.22 -8.72 -1.89
N ASP A 186 -6.35 -9.54 -1.30
CA ASP A 186 -5.59 -10.58 -2.01
C ASP A 186 -6.49 -11.60 -2.72
N GLU A 187 -7.74 -11.75 -2.27
CA GLU A 187 -8.74 -12.62 -2.90
C GLU A 187 -9.14 -12.16 -4.31
N LEU A 188 -8.81 -10.92 -4.69
CA LEU A 188 -9.06 -10.37 -6.02
C LEU A 188 -7.92 -10.65 -7.00
N PHE A 189 -6.70 -10.85 -6.51
CA PHE A 189 -5.51 -10.97 -7.34
C PHE A 189 -5.43 -12.34 -8.01
N GLY A 190 -5.19 -12.36 -9.32
CA GLY A 190 -5.09 -13.59 -10.12
C GLY A 190 -6.40 -14.37 -10.29
N THR A 191 -7.48 -13.95 -9.61
CA THR A 191 -8.81 -14.58 -9.69
C THR A 191 -9.82 -13.75 -10.48
N THR A 192 -9.47 -12.50 -10.77
CA THR A 192 -10.31 -11.55 -11.50
C THR A 192 -9.53 -10.94 -12.66
N GLU A 193 -10.21 -10.64 -13.75
CA GLU A 193 -9.61 -10.08 -14.95
C GLU A 193 -9.52 -8.55 -14.87
N ILE A 194 -8.70 -8.04 -13.94
CA ILE A 194 -8.37 -6.63 -13.80
C ILE A 194 -6.90 -6.48 -13.37
N PRO A 195 -6.13 -5.59 -13.99
CA PRO A 195 -4.76 -5.30 -13.57
C PRO A 195 -4.66 -4.87 -12.12
N TYR A 196 -3.56 -5.22 -11.45
CA TYR A 196 -3.39 -4.91 -10.04
C TYR A 196 -1.94 -4.60 -9.64
N VAL A 197 -1.81 -3.89 -8.53
CA VAL A 197 -0.56 -3.68 -7.79
C VAL A 197 -0.72 -4.36 -6.42
N THR A 198 0.31 -5.07 -5.97
CA THR A 198 0.32 -5.71 -4.64
C THR A 198 1.50 -5.23 -3.80
N SER A 199 1.34 -5.22 -2.47
CA SER A 199 2.44 -4.91 -1.56
C SER A 199 3.48 -6.03 -1.56
N LEU A 200 4.75 -5.67 -1.32
CA LEU A 200 5.71 -6.66 -0.85
C LEU A 200 5.24 -7.21 0.52
N PRO A 201 5.36 -8.51 0.77
CA PRO A 201 5.02 -9.10 2.07
C PRO A 201 5.83 -8.46 3.19
N GLU A 202 7.13 -8.33 2.98
CA GLU A 202 8.06 -7.65 3.88
C GLU A 202 9.10 -6.85 3.08
N PHE A 203 9.50 -5.70 3.62
CA PHE A 203 10.64 -4.95 3.10
C PHE A 203 11.94 -5.52 3.72
N PRO A 204 13.03 -5.68 2.95
CA PRO A 204 14.30 -6.18 3.50
C PRO A 204 14.80 -5.32 4.65
N THR A 205 15.22 -5.94 5.73
CA THR A 205 15.72 -5.28 6.94
C THR A 205 17.06 -5.85 7.36
N THR A 206 17.75 -5.15 8.26
CA THR A 206 18.98 -5.62 8.92
C THR A 206 18.83 -5.46 10.44
N LYS A 207 19.54 -6.25 11.22
CA LYS A 207 19.57 -6.13 12.69
C LYS A 207 20.10 -4.77 13.12
N GLN A 208 21.15 -4.30 12.43
CA GLN A 208 21.72 -2.97 12.63
C GLN A 208 21.15 -2.02 11.59
N ASN A 209 20.38 -1.04 12.04
CA ASN A 209 19.89 0.02 11.16
C ASN A 209 20.83 1.23 11.17
N ILE A 210 20.81 1.99 10.10
CA ILE A 210 21.52 3.26 9.97
C ILE A 210 20.82 4.33 10.81
N PHE A 211 19.50 4.47 10.60
CA PHE A 211 18.67 5.46 11.27
C PHE A 211 17.22 4.95 11.35
N ARG A 212 16.61 4.96 12.53
CA ARG A 212 15.27 4.43 12.75
C ARG A 212 15.12 3.04 12.11
N ASP A 213 14.21 2.90 11.13
CA ASP A 213 13.96 1.68 10.36
C ASP A 213 14.63 1.70 8.96
N PHE A 214 15.62 2.58 8.73
CA PHE A 214 16.45 2.57 7.53
C PHE A 214 17.57 1.52 7.69
N PRO A 215 17.56 0.43 6.89
CA PRO A 215 18.50 -0.69 7.06
C PRO A 215 19.90 -0.34 6.54
N ASP A 216 20.89 -1.15 6.93
CA ASP A 216 22.25 -1.13 6.38
C ASP A 216 22.27 -1.85 5.02
N VAL A 217 21.88 -1.12 3.95
CA VAL A 217 21.62 -1.67 2.62
C VAL A 217 22.83 -2.29 1.90
N PHE A 218 24.04 -2.05 2.39
CA PHE A 218 25.26 -2.68 1.88
C PHE A 218 25.70 -3.89 2.72
N ASN A 219 24.93 -4.24 3.76
CA ASN A 219 25.18 -5.42 4.56
C ASN A 219 24.67 -6.69 3.85
N GLU A 220 25.41 -7.79 3.96
CA GLU A 220 24.99 -9.08 3.37
C GLU A 220 23.62 -9.55 3.89
N GLU A 221 23.30 -9.27 5.17
CA GLU A 221 22.00 -9.58 5.76
C GLU A 221 20.83 -8.93 4.99
N TYR A 222 21.04 -7.71 4.45
CA TYR A 222 20.03 -7.05 3.63
C TYR A 222 19.78 -7.82 2.33
N GLU A 223 20.85 -8.25 1.65
CA GLU A 223 20.74 -9.03 0.41
C GLU A 223 20.10 -10.40 0.66
N GLU A 224 20.47 -11.08 1.73
CA GLU A 224 19.88 -12.37 2.14
C GLU A 224 18.39 -12.23 2.43
N THR A 225 18.01 -11.20 3.19
CA THR A 225 16.61 -10.92 3.49
C THR A 225 15.82 -10.57 2.21
N ALA A 226 16.41 -9.78 1.30
CA ALA A 226 15.80 -9.47 0.02
C ALA A 226 15.58 -10.72 -0.84
N LYS A 227 16.56 -11.62 -0.90
CA LYS A 227 16.45 -12.91 -1.62
C LYS A 227 15.35 -13.79 -1.04
N LYS A 228 15.27 -13.88 0.30
CA LYS A 228 14.21 -14.62 0.99
C LYS A 228 12.84 -14.06 0.65
N ASN A 229 12.65 -12.75 0.79
CA ASN A 229 11.37 -12.10 0.50
C ASN A 229 10.98 -12.23 -0.98
N ALA A 230 11.95 -12.20 -1.89
CA ALA A 230 11.70 -12.39 -3.32
C ALA A 230 11.13 -13.78 -3.64
N GLN A 231 11.44 -14.81 -2.86
CA GLN A 231 10.88 -16.16 -3.06
C GLN A 231 9.37 -16.19 -2.83
N GLU A 232 8.85 -15.34 -1.93
CA GLU A 232 7.42 -15.22 -1.65
C GLU A 232 6.65 -14.60 -2.84
N LEU A 233 7.35 -13.96 -3.77
CA LEU A 233 6.75 -13.35 -4.96
C LEU A 233 6.61 -14.35 -6.12
N ALA A 234 7.29 -15.49 -6.06
CA ALA A 234 7.32 -16.48 -7.14
C ALA A 234 5.93 -16.94 -7.62
N PRO A 235 4.92 -17.14 -6.75
CA PRO A 235 3.58 -17.54 -7.21
C PRO A 235 2.92 -16.56 -8.18
N ARG A 236 3.31 -15.29 -8.15
CA ARG A 236 2.74 -14.22 -8.99
C ARG A 236 3.65 -13.81 -10.16
N ALA A 237 4.84 -14.40 -10.27
CA ALA A 237 5.83 -14.01 -11.28
C ALA A 237 5.36 -14.16 -12.73
N ASN A 238 4.40 -15.06 -12.96
CA ASN A 238 3.83 -15.35 -14.29
C ASN A 238 2.39 -14.84 -14.45
N ASP A 239 1.92 -13.94 -13.57
CA ASP A 239 0.58 -13.38 -13.68
C ASP A 239 0.58 -12.17 -14.63
N PRO A 240 -0.09 -12.26 -15.81
CA PRO A 240 -0.13 -11.17 -16.78
C PRO A 240 -0.97 -9.97 -16.32
N TRP A 241 -1.74 -10.12 -15.24
CA TRP A 241 -2.55 -9.03 -14.68
C TRP A 241 -1.79 -8.17 -13.68
N MET A 242 -0.63 -8.64 -13.18
CA MET A 242 0.16 -7.92 -12.22
C MET A 242 0.96 -6.79 -12.89
N ILE A 243 0.71 -5.54 -12.48
CA ILE A 243 1.47 -4.36 -12.93
C ILE A 243 2.82 -4.30 -12.23
N GLY A 244 2.87 -4.59 -10.93
CA GLY A 244 4.08 -4.53 -10.13
C GLY A 244 3.82 -4.55 -8.64
N TYR A 245 4.88 -4.23 -7.87
CA TYR A 245 4.87 -4.25 -6.42
C TYR A 245 4.95 -2.85 -5.83
N PHE A 246 4.17 -2.62 -4.78
CA PHE A 246 4.34 -1.50 -3.89
C PHE A 246 5.38 -1.88 -2.83
N LEU A 247 6.52 -1.19 -2.84
CA LEU A 247 7.70 -1.62 -2.09
C LEU A 247 7.52 -1.46 -0.58
N ARG A 248 7.11 -0.28 -0.12
CA ARG A 248 6.96 0.06 1.28
C ARG A 248 6.10 1.30 1.46
N ASN A 249 5.26 1.28 2.50
CA ASN A 249 4.47 2.44 2.88
C ASN A 249 5.12 3.17 4.05
N GLU A 250 5.27 4.48 3.92
CA GLU A 250 5.55 5.43 5.00
C GLU A 250 6.59 4.93 6.02
N PRO A 251 7.84 4.64 5.61
CA PRO A 251 8.86 4.21 6.55
C PRO A 251 9.14 5.32 7.59
N SER A 252 9.45 4.96 8.83
CA SER A 252 9.55 5.95 9.92
C SER A 252 10.66 6.99 9.72
N TRP A 253 11.67 6.68 8.93
CA TRP A 253 12.71 7.63 8.55
C TRP A 253 12.22 8.74 7.60
N ALA A 254 11.16 8.49 6.82
CA ALA A 254 10.60 9.50 5.91
C ALA A 254 9.86 10.65 6.63
N PHE A 255 9.52 10.48 7.93
CA PHE A 255 8.87 11.50 8.74
C PHE A 255 9.87 12.35 9.52
N VAL A 256 11.00 12.67 8.94
CA VAL A 256 12.03 13.54 9.53
C VAL A 256 12.33 14.68 8.56
N ASP A 257 12.01 15.90 9.01
CA ASP A 257 12.27 17.10 8.23
C ASP A 257 13.77 17.29 8.00
N ASN A 258 14.13 17.64 6.78
CA ASN A 258 15.51 17.91 6.36
C ASN A 258 16.50 16.75 6.65
N LEU A 259 16.03 15.51 6.60
CA LEU A 259 16.89 14.34 6.80
C LEU A 259 17.94 14.25 5.68
N VAL A 260 19.20 14.15 6.09
CA VAL A 260 20.34 13.79 5.24
C VAL A 260 20.85 12.42 5.68
N LEU A 261 20.54 11.38 4.93
CA LEU A 261 20.90 10.02 5.32
C LEU A 261 22.42 9.80 5.44
N ALA A 262 23.24 10.49 4.65
CA ALA A 262 24.70 10.45 4.77
C ALA A 262 25.19 10.96 6.13
N ASP A 263 24.55 12.03 6.66
CA ASP A 263 24.87 12.52 8.01
C ASP A 263 24.53 11.45 9.07
N GLU A 264 23.41 10.74 8.92
CA GLU A 264 23.03 9.68 9.84
C GLU A 264 23.99 8.46 9.75
N VAL A 265 24.47 8.14 8.55
CA VAL A 265 25.52 7.13 8.37
C VAL A 265 26.80 7.51 9.12
N LEU A 266 27.25 8.75 8.98
CA LEU A 266 28.47 9.23 9.66
C LEU A 266 28.27 9.40 11.17
N TYR A 267 27.06 9.76 11.61
CA TYR A 267 26.76 9.93 13.04
C TYR A 267 26.51 8.59 13.76
N ASN A 268 26.07 7.55 13.09
CA ASN A 268 25.86 6.24 13.71
C ASN A 268 27.15 5.75 14.38
N PRO A 269 27.14 5.37 15.67
CA PRO A 269 28.35 4.90 16.36
C PRO A 269 28.82 3.53 15.89
N ALA A 270 27.96 2.73 15.26
CA ALA A 270 28.31 1.43 14.75
C ALA A 270 29.13 1.54 13.44
N ARG A 271 30.03 0.59 13.27
CA ARG A 271 30.76 0.41 12.01
C ARG A 271 29.88 -0.38 11.03
N THR A 272 28.96 0.31 10.37
CA THR A 272 28.03 -0.28 9.41
C THR A 272 28.65 -0.42 8.02
N SER A 273 28.14 -1.34 7.21
CA SER A 273 28.59 -1.50 5.82
C SER A 273 28.33 -0.24 4.97
N CYS A 274 27.23 0.47 5.22
CA CYS A 274 26.98 1.79 4.62
C CYS A 274 28.07 2.79 4.98
N LYS A 275 28.53 2.84 6.25
CA LYS A 275 29.61 3.74 6.68
C LYS A 275 30.93 3.37 6.02
N GLU A 276 31.27 2.09 5.98
CA GLU A 276 32.48 1.61 5.31
C GLU A 276 32.47 1.98 3.82
N LYS A 277 31.33 1.74 3.14
CA LYS A 277 31.19 2.09 1.72
C LYS A 277 31.32 3.58 1.47
N LEU A 278 30.67 4.41 2.31
CA LEU A 278 30.74 5.87 2.22
C LEU A 278 32.18 6.35 2.39
N ILE A 279 32.88 5.89 3.43
CA ILE A 279 34.28 6.30 3.70
C ILE A 279 35.19 5.88 2.55
N SER A 280 35.08 4.65 2.05
CA SER A 280 35.84 4.18 0.90
C SER A 280 35.61 5.04 -0.35
N GLN A 281 34.37 5.47 -0.59
CA GLN A 281 34.07 6.39 -1.70
C GLN A 281 34.70 7.78 -1.48
N MET A 282 34.77 8.26 -0.23
CA MET A 282 35.42 9.51 0.08
C MET A 282 36.94 9.43 -0.09
N GLU A 283 37.54 8.30 0.32
CA GLU A 283 38.98 8.01 0.08
C GLU A 283 39.29 8.02 -1.43
N GLU A 284 38.45 7.38 -2.23
CA GLU A 284 38.59 7.33 -3.69
C GLU A 284 38.38 8.72 -4.33
N LYS A 285 37.37 9.48 -3.88
CA LYS A 285 37.03 10.81 -4.44
C LYS A 285 38.11 11.86 -4.13
N TYR A 286 38.57 11.91 -2.88
CA TYR A 286 39.42 13.00 -2.40
C TYR A 286 40.91 12.64 -2.38
N GLN A 287 41.31 11.36 -2.40
CA GLN A 287 42.68 10.86 -2.43
C GLN A 287 43.55 11.24 -1.22
N SER A 288 43.24 12.32 -0.50
CA SER A 288 43.91 12.75 0.72
C SER A 288 42.94 13.37 1.71
N ILE A 289 43.28 13.25 3.01
CA ILE A 289 42.47 13.84 4.05
C ILE A 289 42.45 15.37 3.98
N ASP A 290 43.55 15.99 3.56
CA ASP A 290 43.65 17.45 3.40
C ASP A 290 42.71 17.96 2.32
N ALA A 291 42.57 17.22 1.21
CA ALA A 291 41.62 17.55 0.15
C ALA A 291 40.15 17.46 0.63
N LEU A 292 39.82 16.41 1.40
CA LEU A 292 38.51 16.28 2.04
C LEU A 292 38.27 17.41 3.05
N ASN A 293 39.22 17.68 3.94
CA ASN A 293 39.12 18.73 4.95
C ASN A 293 38.86 20.11 4.30
N LYS A 294 39.58 20.42 3.21
CA LYS A 294 39.37 21.65 2.45
C LYS A 294 37.95 21.71 1.84
N ALA A 295 37.48 20.60 1.28
CA ALA A 295 36.16 20.54 0.64
C ALA A 295 35.02 20.64 1.67
N TRP A 296 35.15 19.94 2.80
CA TRP A 296 34.11 19.82 3.81
C TRP A 296 34.21 20.87 4.94
N ASN A 297 35.26 21.69 4.94
CA ASN A 297 35.57 22.62 6.02
C ASN A 297 35.71 21.90 7.37
N THR A 298 36.58 20.90 7.41
CA THR A 298 36.84 20.02 8.57
C THR A 298 38.33 19.96 8.89
N ASP A 299 38.71 19.30 9.97
CA ASP A 299 40.07 19.20 10.51
C ASP A 299 40.44 17.76 10.90
N PHE A 300 39.93 16.75 10.20
CA PHE A 300 40.24 15.34 10.44
C PHE A 300 41.73 15.06 10.25
N VAL A 301 42.26 14.21 11.12
CA VAL A 301 43.70 13.77 11.03
C VAL A 301 43.82 12.71 9.92
N SER A 302 42.82 11.86 9.77
CA SER A 302 42.81 10.78 8.77
C SER A 302 41.34 10.40 8.41
N PHE A 303 41.17 9.65 7.32
CA PHE A 303 39.85 9.08 6.98
C PHE A 303 39.30 8.18 8.08
N ALA A 304 40.18 7.58 8.93
CA ALA A 304 39.73 6.78 10.05
C ALA A 304 38.90 7.56 11.08
N ASP A 305 39.03 8.88 11.15
CA ASP A 305 38.22 9.72 12.04
C ASP A 305 36.74 9.72 11.64
N LEU A 306 36.40 9.47 10.38
CA LEU A 306 35.03 9.34 9.89
C LEU A 306 34.30 8.12 10.48
N TYR A 307 35.01 7.14 11.00
CA TYR A 307 34.38 6.01 11.71
C TYR A 307 33.81 6.40 13.09
N ARG A 308 34.30 7.50 13.68
CA ARG A 308 33.72 8.07 14.90
C ARG A 308 32.45 8.85 14.54
N PRO A 309 31.47 8.95 15.47
CA PRO A 309 30.25 9.72 15.20
C PRO A 309 30.55 11.17 14.80
N GLN A 310 30.14 11.54 13.59
CA GLN A 310 30.27 12.89 13.05
C GLN A 310 28.89 13.52 12.91
N LYS A 311 28.68 14.73 13.45
CA LYS A 311 27.40 15.42 13.37
C LYS A 311 27.37 16.42 12.23
N GLU A 312 26.26 16.42 11.49
CA GLU A 312 25.84 17.48 10.59
C GLU A 312 26.96 17.91 9.60
N ILE A 313 27.66 16.94 9.04
CA ILE A 313 28.71 17.20 8.04
C ILE A 313 28.18 17.98 6.86
N SER A 314 26.96 17.65 6.39
CA SER A 314 26.28 18.35 5.28
C SER A 314 26.05 19.84 5.51
N LYS A 315 26.13 20.31 6.75
CA LYS A 315 25.97 21.74 7.11
C LYS A 315 27.29 22.53 7.11
N ARG A 316 28.43 21.87 6.97
CA ARG A 316 29.76 22.50 7.11
C ARG A 316 30.22 23.24 5.84
N SER A 317 29.81 22.78 4.67
CA SER A 317 30.06 23.45 3.39
C SER A 317 29.04 23.04 2.34
N ASP A 318 28.91 23.79 1.24
CA ASP A 318 28.05 23.43 0.12
C ASP A 318 28.50 22.12 -0.54
N VAL A 319 29.82 21.88 -0.63
CA VAL A 319 30.41 20.65 -1.18
C VAL A 319 30.12 19.42 -0.29
N ALA A 320 30.07 19.60 1.03
CA ALA A 320 29.73 18.52 1.96
C ALA A 320 28.24 18.16 1.90
N LYS A 321 27.41 19.06 1.41
CA LYS A 321 25.98 18.85 1.22
C LYS A 321 25.65 18.02 -0.02
N GLU A 322 26.45 18.15 -1.08
CA GLU A 322 26.35 17.39 -2.34
C GLU A 322 26.98 15.99 -2.25
#